data_e1e420fcb68c468ccb42d856585d0361
#
_entry.id   e1e420fcb68c468ccb42d856585d0361
#
_cell.length_a   1.000
_cell.length_b   1.000
_cell.length_c   1.000
_cell.angle_alpha   90.00
_cell.angle_beta   90.00
_cell.angle_gamma   90.00
#
_symmetry.space_group_name_H-M   'P 1'
#
loop_
_entity.id
_entity.type
_entity.pdbx_description
1 polymer ?
#
loop_
_entity_poly.entity_id
_entity_poly.type
_entity_poly.pdbx_seq_one_letter_code
_entity_poly.pdbx_strand_id
1 'polypeptide(L)'
;DRRQRQMCIRDSLGTDISKISNELGKLVVSLPEGTKRITDADIEANIGISKDFNNFELCKAVVTRDMARALMIAEHFARNPKDNPLLVTVLALFGQFKELFIVNYLRWTARHKGMPFPSDAELMRILKKNNVYVLGEIKQNAANWDNRRVFNILGLLREYDAKSKGMNAGGASDGELLRELLLKIFLL
;
A
#
# COMPACT_ATOMS: atom_id res chain seq x y z
N ASP A 1 26.69 3.79 5.81
CA ASP A 1 26.94 5.10 5.24
C ASP A 1 25.85 6.10 5.68
N ARG A 2 26.23 7.37 5.93
CA ARG A 2 25.35 8.42 6.50
C ARG A 2 24.11 8.69 5.60
N ARG A 3 24.27 8.62 4.29
CA ARG A 3 23.19 8.80 3.31
C ARG A 3 22.18 7.64 3.33
N GLN A 4 22.65 6.42 3.49
CA GLN A 4 21.81 5.22 3.52
C GLN A 4 20.94 5.17 4.79
N ARG A 5 21.49 5.59 5.95
CA ARG A 5 20.77 5.72 7.23
C ARG A 5 19.69 6.80 7.19
N GLN A 6 19.96 7.96 6.62
CA GLN A 6 18.96 9.02 6.44
C GLN A 6 17.84 8.59 5.48
N MET A 7 18.16 7.79 4.47
CA MET A 7 17.19 7.24 3.52
C MET A 7 16.28 6.21 4.19
N CYS A 8 16.82 5.29 5.00
CA CYS A 8 16.04 4.32 5.76
C CYS A 8 15.07 4.94 6.77
N ILE A 9 15.51 5.96 7.53
CA ILE A 9 14.66 6.67 8.50
C ILE A 9 13.54 7.43 7.79
N ARG A 10 13.85 8.15 6.72
CA ARG A 10 12.89 8.92 5.93
C ARG A 10 11.87 8.02 5.23
N ASP A 11 12.31 6.88 4.69
CA ASP A 11 11.44 5.93 4.00
C ASP A 11 10.53 5.17 4.96
N SER A 12 10.97 4.97 6.22
CA SER A 12 10.21 4.28 7.26
C SER A 12 9.16 5.16 7.96
N LEU A 13 9.47 6.43 8.17
CA LEU A 13 8.67 7.36 8.98
C LEU A 13 7.96 8.44 8.16
N GLY A 14 8.20 8.52 6.86
CA GLY A 14 7.66 9.57 5.99
C GLY A 14 8.29 10.94 6.28
N THR A 15 7.54 12.02 5.98
CA THR A 15 8.01 13.41 6.14
C THR A 15 7.50 14.09 7.41
N ASP A 16 6.80 13.37 8.29
CA ASP A 16 6.27 13.91 9.54
C ASP A 16 7.38 13.96 10.60
N ILE A 17 7.91 15.16 10.83
CA ILE A 17 9.02 15.41 11.76
C ILE A 17 8.65 15.02 13.20
N SER A 18 7.38 15.18 13.59
CA SER A 18 6.91 14.82 14.92
C SER A 18 6.93 13.30 15.12
N LYS A 19 6.54 12.53 14.12
CA LYS A 19 6.65 11.07 14.15
C LYS A 19 8.10 10.62 14.17
N ILE A 20 8.95 11.22 13.34
CA ILE A 20 10.39 10.92 13.29
C ILE A 20 11.02 11.16 14.67
N SER A 21 10.72 12.30 15.31
CA SER A 21 11.24 12.64 16.63
C SER A 21 10.78 11.64 17.70
N ASN A 22 9.50 11.26 17.69
CA ASN A 22 8.94 10.30 18.63
C ASN A 22 9.53 8.90 18.46
N GLU A 23 9.69 8.41 17.24
CA GLU A 23 10.27 7.10 16.98
C GLU A 23 11.77 7.06 17.31
N LEU A 24 12.50 8.13 17.03
CA LEU A 24 13.90 8.26 17.47
C LEU A 24 14.02 8.30 18.97
N GLY A 25 13.10 8.99 19.68
CA GLY A 25 13.04 9.00 21.14
C GLY A 25 12.82 7.60 21.72
N LYS A 26 11.88 6.83 21.17
CA LYS A 26 11.64 5.43 21.56
C LYS A 26 12.88 4.55 21.31
N LEU A 27 13.50 4.71 20.13
CA LEU A 27 14.72 3.98 19.77
C LEU A 27 15.83 4.22 20.81
N VAL A 28 16.09 5.46 21.17
CA VAL A 28 17.12 5.82 22.16
C VAL A 28 16.84 5.18 23.52
N VAL A 29 15.57 5.15 23.95
CA VAL A 29 15.17 4.53 25.23
C VAL A 29 15.26 2.99 25.20
N SER A 30 15.10 2.38 24.03
CA SER A 30 15.17 0.90 23.85
C SER A 30 16.59 0.36 23.74
N LEU A 31 17.57 1.24 23.49
CA LEU A 31 18.98 0.82 23.37
C LEU A 31 19.62 0.61 24.75
N PRO A 32 20.56 -0.35 24.87
CA PRO A 32 21.33 -0.54 26.10
C PRO A 32 22.04 0.71 26.56
N GLU A 33 22.08 0.96 27.89
CA GLU A 33 22.81 2.09 28.46
C GLU A 33 24.27 2.09 28.00
N GLY A 34 24.73 3.27 27.54
CA GLY A 34 26.09 3.44 27.03
C GLY A 34 26.26 3.20 25.51
N THR A 35 25.18 2.91 24.77
CA THR A 35 25.24 2.78 23.31
C THR A 35 25.59 4.13 22.66
N LYS A 36 26.81 4.22 22.12
CA LYS A 36 27.32 5.45 21.47
C LYS A 36 26.95 5.58 20.00
N ARG A 37 26.38 4.54 19.39
CA ARG A 37 26.09 4.49 17.94
C ARG A 37 24.86 3.65 17.66
N ILE A 38 23.90 4.24 16.99
CA ILE A 38 22.72 3.52 16.46
C ILE A 38 23.16 2.82 15.17
N THR A 39 22.94 1.52 15.07
CA THR A 39 23.21 0.70 13.88
C THR A 39 21.95 0.54 13.04
N ASP A 40 22.12 0.08 11.78
CA ASP A 40 20.98 -0.22 10.91
C ASP A 40 20.12 -1.37 11.49
N ALA A 41 20.75 -2.34 12.18
CA ALA A 41 20.06 -3.41 12.88
C ALA A 41 19.22 -2.89 14.07
N ASP A 42 19.69 -1.88 14.80
CA ASP A 42 18.92 -1.25 15.88
C ASP A 42 17.69 -0.52 15.33
N ILE A 43 17.82 0.13 14.17
CA ILE A 43 16.73 0.78 13.46
C ILE A 43 15.73 -0.27 12.95
N GLU A 44 16.20 -1.34 12.35
CA GLU A 44 15.36 -2.45 11.88
C GLU A 44 14.61 -3.15 13.02
N ALA A 45 15.26 -3.39 14.13
CA ALA A 45 14.65 -4.05 15.29
C ALA A 45 13.58 -3.18 15.98
N ASN A 46 13.77 -1.86 16.03
CA ASN A 46 12.92 -0.95 16.81
C ASN A 46 11.96 -0.09 15.97
N ILE A 47 12.31 0.21 14.72
CA ILE A 47 11.50 1.00 13.78
C ILE A 47 10.96 0.11 12.64
N GLY A 48 11.60 -1.03 12.37
CA GLY A 48 11.37 -1.89 11.22
C GLY A 48 10.01 -2.59 11.18
N ILE A 49 9.36 -2.80 12.32
CA ILE A 49 8.01 -3.42 12.37
C ILE A 49 6.98 -2.54 11.66
N SER A 50 7.13 -1.21 11.73
CA SER A 50 6.26 -0.25 11.03
C SER A 50 6.52 -0.18 9.52
N LYS A 51 7.74 -0.53 9.06
CA LYS A 51 8.12 -0.46 7.65
C LYS A 51 7.50 -1.60 6.84
N ASP A 52 7.47 -2.81 7.41
CA ASP A 52 6.99 -4.01 6.75
C ASP A 52 5.46 -4.17 6.78
N PHE A 53 4.79 -3.46 7.70
CA PHE A 53 3.34 -3.56 7.91
C PHE A 53 2.68 -2.18 7.79
N ASN A 54 2.56 -1.70 6.56
CA ASN A 54 1.88 -0.45 6.24
C ASN A 54 1.02 -0.61 4.98
N ASN A 55 0.18 0.39 4.68
CA ASN A 55 -0.72 0.34 3.53
C ASN A 55 0.00 0.25 2.18
N PHE A 56 1.24 0.76 2.08
CA PHE A 56 2.03 0.65 0.84
C PHE A 56 2.44 -0.81 0.60
N GLU A 57 2.98 -1.48 1.62
CA GLU A 57 3.38 -2.89 1.54
C GLU A 57 2.16 -3.80 1.31
N LEU A 58 1.02 -3.51 1.96
CA LEU A 58 -0.21 -4.24 1.70
C LEU A 58 -0.66 -4.10 0.25
N CYS A 59 -0.72 -2.87 -0.27
CA CYS A 59 -1.09 -2.61 -1.65
C CYS A 59 -0.15 -3.33 -2.63
N LYS A 60 1.17 -3.28 -2.37
CA LYS A 60 2.16 -3.98 -3.18
C LYS A 60 1.91 -5.49 -3.18
N ALA A 61 1.73 -6.11 -2.00
CA ALA A 61 1.43 -7.54 -1.88
C ALA A 61 0.15 -7.92 -2.67
N VAL A 62 -0.89 -7.09 -2.58
CA VAL A 62 -2.15 -7.34 -3.30
C VAL A 62 -1.96 -7.25 -4.81
N VAL A 63 -1.35 -6.17 -5.34
CA VAL A 63 -1.23 -6.00 -6.80
C VAL A 63 -0.25 -6.98 -7.44
N THR A 64 0.73 -7.49 -6.68
CA THR A 64 1.64 -8.56 -7.11
C THR A 64 1.08 -9.96 -6.87
N ARG A 65 -0.14 -10.07 -6.31
CA ARG A 65 -0.83 -11.34 -5.98
C ARG A 65 -0.13 -12.18 -4.91
N ASP A 66 0.61 -11.56 -4.02
CA ASP A 66 1.21 -12.20 -2.84
C ASP A 66 0.18 -12.26 -1.70
N MET A 67 -0.69 -13.29 -1.75
CA MET A 67 -1.76 -13.49 -0.77
C MET A 67 -1.21 -13.72 0.64
N ALA A 68 -0.12 -14.48 0.77
CA ALA A 68 0.45 -14.80 2.07
C ALA A 68 0.94 -13.53 2.78
N ARG A 69 1.67 -12.69 2.06
CA ARG A 69 2.14 -11.39 2.57
C ARG A 69 0.98 -10.45 2.90
N ALA A 70 -0.01 -10.35 2.02
CA ALA A 70 -1.18 -9.49 2.23
C ALA A 70 -1.96 -9.88 3.50
N LEU A 71 -2.21 -11.17 3.72
CA LEU A 71 -2.91 -11.67 4.91
C LEU A 71 -2.11 -11.47 6.20
N MET A 72 -0.78 -11.63 6.13
CA MET A 72 0.11 -11.36 7.28
C MET A 72 0.05 -9.87 7.69
N ILE A 73 0.06 -8.96 6.73
CA ILE A 73 -0.09 -7.52 7.00
C ILE A 73 -1.49 -7.21 7.55
N ALA A 74 -2.54 -7.81 7.00
CA ALA A 74 -3.91 -7.64 7.49
C ALA A 74 -4.08 -8.11 8.94
N GLU A 75 -3.42 -9.20 9.33
CA GLU A 75 -3.43 -9.68 10.71
C GLU A 75 -2.74 -8.67 11.65
N HIS A 76 -1.65 -8.05 11.22
CA HIS A 76 -1.01 -6.98 11.98
C HIS A 76 -1.94 -5.77 12.14
N PHE A 77 -2.67 -5.37 11.09
CA PHE A 77 -3.64 -4.27 11.14
C PHE A 77 -4.80 -4.59 12.09
N ALA A 78 -5.30 -5.83 12.06
CA ALA A 78 -6.36 -6.29 12.96
C ALA A 78 -5.99 -6.17 14.45
N ARG A 79 -4.72 -6.37 14.79
CA ARG A 79 -4.19 -6.19 16.16
C ARG A 79 -3.97 -4.74 16.55
N ASN A 80 -3.86 -3.84 15.56
CA ASN A 80 -3.58 -2.41 15.75
C ASN A 80 -4.58 -1.53 14.98
N PRO A 81 -5.90 -1.64 15.23
CA PRO A 81 -6.92 -1.01 14.39
C PRO A 81 -6.92 0.52 14.49
N LYS A 82 -6.45 1.11 15.60
CA LYS A 82 -6.36 2.57 15.76
C LYS A 82 -5.30 3.17 14.83
N ASP A 83 -4.19 2.46 14.61
CA ASP A 83 -3.09 2.92 13.76
C ASP A 83 -3.35 2.59 12.29
N ASN A 84 -4.22 1.59 12.03
CA ASN A 84 -4.52 1.08 10.69
C ASN A 84 -6.04 0.99 10.44
N PRO A 85 -6.75 2.13 10.37
CA PRO A 85 -8.19 2.14 10.12
C PRO A 85 -8.52 1.53 8.75
N LEU A 86 -9.55 0.68 8.69
CA LEU A 86 -9.98 0.01 7.46
C LEU A 86 -10.25 1.00 6.32
N LEU A 87 -10.87 2.14 6.62
CA LEU A 87 -11.17 3.18 5.63
C LEU A 87 -9.91 3.64 4.88
N VAL A 88 -8.79 3.86 5.60
CA VAL A 88 -7.52 4.31 5.00
C VAL A 88 -6.95 3.22 4.09
N THR A 89 -7.04 1.96 4.51
CA THR A 89 -6.60 0.80 3.73
C THR A 89 -7.43 0.63 2.45
N VAL A 90 -8.74 0.73 2.55
CA VAL A 90 -9.65 0.66 1.38
C VAL A 90 -9.35 1.78 0.37
N LEU A 91 -9.12 3.00 0.83
CA LEU A 91 -8.76 4.14 -0.04
C LEU A 91 -7.39 3.93 -0.71
N ALA A 92 -6.41 3.37 -0.01
CA ALA A 92 -5.10 3.04 -0.57
C ALA A 92 -5.21 1.98 -1.68
N LEU A 93 -5.94 0.88 -1.43
CA LEU A 93 -6.23 -0.15 -2.43
C LEU A 93 -6.99 0.41 -3.64
N PHE A 94 -8.00 1.25 -3.39
CA PHE A 94 -8.74 1.91 -4.47
C PHE A 94 -7.81 2.75 -5.36
N GLY A 95 -6.89 3.52 -4.76
CA GLY A 95 -5.90 4.28 -5.50
C GLY A 95 -5.07 3.39 -6.44
N GLN A 96 -4.56 2.27 -5.95
CA GLN A 96 -3.77 1.32 -6.74
C GLN A 96 -4.59 0.70 -7.88
N PHE A 97 -5.75 0.11 -7.59
CA PHE A 97 -6.57 -0.53 -8.63
C PHE A 97 -7.12 0.47 -9.66
N LYS A 98 -7.41 1.71 -9.27
CA LYS A 98 -7.75 2.78 -10.21
C LYS A 98 -6.62 3.03 -11.23
N GLU A 99 -5.38 3.06 -10.78
CA GLU A 99 -4.22 3.23 -11.66
C GLU A 99 -4.07 2.05 -12.65
N LEU A 100 -4.21 0.81 -12.16
CA LEU A 100 -4.22 -0.38 -13.01
C LEU A 100 -5.35 -0.34 -14.04
N PHE A 101 -6.55 0.07 -13.62
CA PHE A 101 -7.70 0.22 -14.51
C PHE A 101 -7.43 1.21 -15.63
N ILE A 102 -6.89 2.39 -15.31
CA ILE A 102 -6.56 3.42 -16.29
C ILE A 102 -5.56 2.88 -17.34
N VAL A 103 -4.47 2.25 -16.90
CA VAL A 103 -3.47 1.67 -17.81
C VAL A 103 -4.09 0.61 -18.73
N ASN A 104 -4.87 -0.30 -18.17
CA ASN A 104 -5.51 -1.37 -18.92
C ASN A 104 -6.59 -0.84 -19.88
N TYR A 105 -7.35 0.18 -19.48
CA TYR A 105 -8.31 0.84 -20.35
C TYR A 105 -7.63 1.50 -21.55
N LEU A 106 -6.53 2.22 -21.31
CA LEU A 106 -5.74 2.84 -22.39
C LEU A 106 -5.12 1.80 -23.33
N ARG A 107 -4.65 0.66 -22.80
CA ARG A 107 -4.19 -0.48 -23.63
C ARG A 107 -5.33 -1.06 -24.48
N TRP A 108 -6.51 -1.19 -23.88
CA TRP A 108 -7.68 -1.71 -24.59
C TRP A 108 -8.12 -0.74 -25.69
N THR A 109 -8.17 0.58 -25.45
CA THR A 109 -8.52 1.57 -26.49
C THR A 109 -7.52 1.60 -27.62
N ALA A 110 -6.23 1.47 -27.31
CA ALA A 110 -5.19 1.38 -28.34
C ALA A 110 -5.38 0.17 -29.28
N ARG A 111 -5.73 -1.00 -28.71
CA ARG A 111 -5.92 -2.23 -29.48
C ARG A 111 -7.22 -2.27 -30.27
N HIS A 112 -8.32 -1.73 -29.74
CA HIS A 112 -9.65 -1.94 -30.31
C HIS A 112 -10.21 -0.72 -31.00
N LYS A 113 -9.72 0.49 -30.68
CA LYS A 113 -10.21 1.75 -31.27
C LYS A 113 -9.16 2.45 -32.12
N GLY A 114 -7.98 1.83 -32.33
CA GLY A 114 -6.91 2.43 -33.13
C GLY A 114 -6.31 3.70 -32.55
N MET A 115 -6.57 4.00 -31.29
CA MET A 115 -5.99 5.16 -30.61
C MET A 115 -4.54 4.84 -30.20
N PRO A 116 -3.61 5.80 -30.34
CA PRO A 116 -2.24 5.56 -29.90
C PRO A 116 -2.20 5.36 -28.38
N PHE A 117 -1.37 4.43 -27.92
CA PHE A 117 -1.10 4.30 -26.50
C PHE A 117 -0.26 5.51 -26.05
N PRO A 118 -0.60 6.19 -24.93
CA PRO A 118 0.14 7.37 -24.48
C PRO A 118 1.62 7.08 -24.24
N SER A 119 2.46 8.08 -24.52
CA SER A 119 3.87 8.08 -24.11
C SER A 119 4.01 8.03 -22.59
N ASP A 120 5.18 7.62 -22.09
CA ASP A 120 5.42 7.55 -20.64
C ASP A 120 5.25 8.94 -19.98
N ALA A 121 5.62 10.02 -20.65
CA ALA A 121 5.41 11.38 -20.15
C ALA A 121 3.92 11.75 -20.02
N GLU A 122 3.10 11.37 -20.98
CA GLU A 122 1.65 11.57 -20.94
C GLU A 122 1.00 10.69 -19.89
N LEU A 123 1.41 9.42 -19.80
CA LEU A 123 0.89 8.48 -18.81
C LEU A 123 1.22 8.93 -17.38
N MET A 124 2.43 9.47 -17.15
CA MET A 124 2.80 10.08 -15.86
C MET A 124 1.88 11.26 -15.50
N ARG A 125 1.51 12.11 -16.45
CA ARG A 125 0.55 13.20 -16.22
C ARG A 125 -0.85 12.67 -15.89
N ILE A 126 -1.34 11.67 -16.62
CA ILE A 126 -2.65 11.04 -16.40
C ILE A 126 -2.71 10.42 -15.01
N LEU A 127 -1.68 9.67 -14.62
CA LEU A 127 -1.58 8.99 -13.33
C LEU A 127 -1.09 9.90 -12.18
N LYS A 128 -0.72 11.15 -12.48
CA LYS A 128 -0.14 12.12 -11.53
C LYS A 128 1.10 11.55 -10.82
N LYS A 129 1.98 10.89 -11.59
CA LYS A 129 3.25 10.35 -11.10
C LYS A 129 4.42 11.22 -11.58
N ASN A 130 5.47 11.27 -10.77
CA ASN A 130 6.71 12.02 -11.07
C ASN A 130 7.95 11.11 -11.13
N ASN A 131 7.77 9.78 -11.01
CA ASN A 131 8.83 8.80 -10.99
C ASN A 131 8.59 7.71 -12.04
N VAL A 132 9.55 7.54 -12.96
CA VAL A 132 9.49 6.57 -14.06
C VAL A 132 9.52 5.12 -13.55
N TYR A 133 10.24 4.84 -12.46
CA TYR A 133 10.27 3.50 -11.87
C TYR A 133 8.89 3.10 -11.35
N VAL A 134 8.20 4.01 -10.65
CA VAL A 134 6.81 3.78 -10.18
C VAL A 134 5.87 3.54 -11.36
N LEU A 135 6.03 4.28 -12.46
CA LEU A 135 5.25 4.05 -13.68
C LEU A 135 5.51 2.65 -14.26
N GLY A 136 6.78 2.21 -14.27
CA GLY A 136 7.17 0.87 -14.70
C GLY A 136 6.47 -0.22 -13.89
N GLU A 137 6.47 -0.10 -12.56
CA GLU A 137 5.77 -1.03 -11.66
C GLU A 137 4.25 -1.06 -11.92
N ILE A 138 3.61 0.10 -12.09
CA ILE A 138 2.18 0.18 -12.41
C ILE A 138 1.88 -0.53 -13.73
N LYS A 139 2.69 -0.30 -14.77
CA LYS A 139 2.54 -0.95 -16.10
C LYS A 139 2.72 -2.46 -16.01
N GLN A 140 3.66 -2.93 -15.20
CA GLN A 140 3.90 -4.35 -14.96
C GLN A 140 2.74 -4.98 -14.18
N ASN A 141 2.33 -4.38 -13.07
CA ASN A 141 1.23 -4.88 -12.25
C ASN A 141 -0.10 -4.88 -13.02
N ALA A 142 -0.35 -3.88 -13.86
CA ALA A 142 -1.53 -3.83 -14.72
C ALA A 142 -1.63 -5.03 -15.69
N ALA A 143 -0.52 -5.71 -16.01
CA ALA A 143 -0.54 -6.92 -16.82
C ALA A 143 -1.05 -8.16 -16.03
N ASN A 144 -0.94 -8.16 -14.70
CA ASN A 144 -1.39 -9.26 -13.84
C ASN A 144 -2.91 -9.28 -13.61
N TRP A 145 -3.60 -8.19 -13.97
CA TRP A 145 -5.01 -7.97 -13.70
C TRP A 145 -5.74 -7.56 -14.98
N ASP A 146 -6.72 -8.35 -15.42
CA ASP A 146 -7.58 -7.95 -16.54
C ASP A 146 -8.62 -6.89 -16.10
N ASN A 147 -9.16 -6.15 -17.07
CA ASN A 147 -10.10 -5.06 -16.82
C ASN A 147 -11.36 -5.49 -16.10
N ARG A 148 -11.87 -6.69 -16.37
CA ARG A 148 -13.09 -7.20 -15.73
C ARG A 148 -12.86 -7.45 -14.23
N ARG A 149 -11.72 -8.07 -13.90
CA ARG A 149 -11.33 -8.28 -12.49
C ARG A 149 -11.13 -6.97 -11.76
N VAL A 150 -10.38 -6.03 -12.36
CA VAL A 150 -10.16 -4.72 -11.75
C VAL A 150 -11.47 -3.98 -11.52
N PHE A 151 -12.40 -4.02 -12.49
CA PHE A 151 -13.72 -3.41 -12.35
C PHE A 151 -14.51 -4.02 -11.17
N ASN A 152 -14.53 -5.35 -11.05
CA ASN A 152 -15.17 -6.04 -9.95
C ASN A 152 -14.53 -5.68 -8.59
N ILE A 153 -13.18 -5.56 -8.54
CA ILE A 153 -12.46 -5.15 -7.33
C ILE A 153 -12.82 -3.71 -6.94
N LEU A 154 -12.93 -2.79 -7.90
CA LEU A 154 -13.38 -1.42 -7.60
C LEU A 154 -14.80 -1.40 -7.02
N GLY A 155 -15.69 -2.29 -7.49
CA GLY A 155 -17.01 -2.51 -6.91
C GLY A 155 -16.96 -3.02 -5.47
N LEU A 156 -16.10 -4.02 -5.20
CA LEU A 156 -15.86 -4.52 -3.84
C LEU A 156 -15.32 -3.42 -2.92
N LEU A 157 -14.34 -2.66 -3.36
CA LEU A 157 -13.75 -1.58 -2.55
C LEU A 157 -14.80 -0.53 -2.18
N ARG A 158 -15.73 -0.21 -3.08
CA ARG A 158 -16.87 0.67 -2.77
C ARG A 158 -17.78 0.07 -1.69
N GLU A 159 -18.06 -1.25 -1.75
CA GLU A 159 -18.85 -1.94 -0.72
C GLU A 159 -18.16 -1.85 0.64
N TYR A 160 -16.85 -2.13 0.70
CA TYR A 160 -16.08 -2.09 1.94
C TYR A 160 -15.80 -0.68 2.46
N ASP A 161 -15.80 0.33 1.61
CA ASP A 161 -15.84 1.73 2.03
C ASP A 161 -17.12 2.03 2.83
N ALA A 162 -18.27 1.56 2.37
CA ALA A 162 -19.52 1.69 3.12
C ALA A 162 -19.51 0.88 4.43
N LYS A 163 -19.00 -0.37 4.41
CA LYS A 163 -18.87 -1.21 5.61
C LYS A 163 -17.93 -0.59 6.65
N SER A 164 -16.82 0.05 6.24
CA SER A 164 -15.90 0.73 7.15
C SER A 164 -16.53 1.93 7.88
N LYS A 165 -17.65 2.43 7.36
CA LYS A 165 -18.46 3.50 7.96
C LYS A 165 -19.67 2.95 8.75
N GLY A 166 -19.70 1.64 8.99
CA GLY A 166 -20.77 0.96 9.75
C GLY A 166 -21.99 0.54 8.93
N MET A 167 -22.01 0.82 7.62
CA MET A 167 -23.15 0.44 6.76
C MET A 167 -23.06 -1.04 6.38
N ASN A 168 -24.04 -1.86 6.80
CA ASN A 168 -24.08 -3.30 6.50
C ASN A 168 -22.82 -4.08 6.97
N ALA A 169 -22.16 -3.61 8.02
CA ALA A 169 -20.98 -4.27 8.58
C ALA A 169 -21.32 -5.54 9.39
N GLY A 170 -22.58 -5.70 9.80
CA GLY A 170 -23.03 -6.89 10.55
C GLY A 170 -22.35 -7.08 11.91
N GLY A 171 -21.76 -6.00 12.47
CA GLY A 171 -20.99 -6.08 13.71
C GLY A 171 -19.55 -6.60 13.55
N ALA A 172 -19.10 -6.86 12.32
CA ALA A 172 -17.73 -7.29 12.05
C ALA A 172 -16.71 -6.17 12.36
N SER A 173 -15.59 -6.57 12.92
CA SER A 173 -14.45 -5.65 13.17
C SER A 173 -13.74 -5.26 11.87
N ASP A 174 -12.99 -4.16 11.91
CA ASP A 174 -12.16 -3.70 10.78
C ASP A 174 -11.20 -4.79 10.27
N GLY A 175 -10.62 -5.58 11.18
CA GLY A 175 -9.73 -6.68 10.83
C GLY A 175 -10.42 -7.83 10.10
N GLU A 176 -11.65 -8.20 10.53
CA GLU A 176 -12.45 -9.22 9.87
C GLU A 176 -12.90 -8.77 8.49
N LEU A 177 -13.35 -7.51 8.36
CA LEU A 177 -13.73 -6.91 7.09
C LEU A 177 -12.54 -6.82 6.13
N LEU A 178 -11.36 -6.45 6.61
CA LEU A 178 -10.15 -6.40 5.77
C LEU A 178 -9.78 -7.80 5.27
N ARG A 179 -9.78 -8.81 6.14
CA ARG A 179 -9.50 -10.19 5.75
C ARG A 179 -10.50 -10.69 4.70
N GLU A 180 -11.79 -10.46 4.92
CA GLU A 180 -12.84 -10.83 3.97
C GLU A 180 -12.64 -10.15 2.60
N LEU A 181 -12.35 -8.84 2.60
CA LEU A 181 -12.06 -8.07 1.39
C LEU A 181 -10.89 -8.66 0.60
N LEU A 182 -9.76 -8.93 1.27
CA LEU A 182 -8.57 -9.48 0.63
C LEU A 182 -8.85 -10.85 0.02
N LEU A 183 -9.52 -11.76 0.74
CA LEU A 183 -9.90 -13.06 0.21
C LEU A 183 -10.77 -12.93 -1.05
N LYS A 184 -11.78 -12.03 -1.03
CA LYS A 184 -12.60 -11.77 -2.22
C LYS A 184 -11.79 -11.22 -3.40
N ILE A 185 -10.83 -10.33 -3.15
CA ILE A 185 -9.94 -9.80 -4.20
C ILE A 185 -9.10 -10.92 -4.83
N PHE A 186 -8.52 -11.81 -4.03
CA PHE A 186 -7.68 -12.90 -4.53
C PHE A 186 -8.44 -14.01 -5.24
N LEU A 187 -9.75 -14.16 -4.95
CA LEU A 187 -10.64 -15.13 -5.63
C LEU A 187 -11.15 -14.64 -6.98
N LEU A 188 -11.07 -13.34 -7.27
CA LEU A 188 -11.37 -12.76 -8.58
C LEU A 188 -10.22 -12.97 -9.57
#